data_183d65fc3d47a9375e8f5423e8dabc61
#
_entry.id   183d65fc3d47a9375e8f5423e8dabc61
#
_cell.length_a   1.000
_cell.length_b   1.000
_cell.length_c   1.000
_cell.angle_alpha   90.00
_cell.angle_beta   90.00
_cell.angle_gamma   90.00
#
_symmetry.space_group_name_H-M   'P 1'
#
loop_
_entity.id
_entity.type
_entity.pdbx_description
1 polymer ?
#
loop_
_entity_poly.entity_id
_entity_poly.type
_entity_poly.pdbx_seq_one_letter_code
_entity_poly.pdbx_strand_id
1 'polypeptide(L)'
;MKTIVIASVLALSAALAFAQDKKPTPAPAPAAAPAAKAPANPAAVQAQRATYPLDKCPISGEKLDEKAVDNMVDGRLVRTCCDKCTAKLDGKKAEIFKEIDAGVIAAQKAAYPLETCPVSGEKLGGDPKMAPVDFVSGTRLVRFCCKDCIAKFEKDPSATMTKLDAAYITAQKAKYTVDVCPVEGKKLDDKAVDALYGNKLVRVCCNDCKAELAKSPDVVLKKLADLQAKPPTKKS
;
A
#
# COMPACT_ATOMS: atom_id res chain seq x y z
N MET A 1 -50.62 -74.50 -36.04
CA MET A 1 -49.17 -74.30 -36.19
C MET A 1 -48.86 -72.93 -35.53
N LYS A 2 -48.33 -72.94 -34.37
CA LYS A 2 -48.07 -71.69 -33.59
C LYS A 2 -46.58 -71.56 -33.45
N THR A 3 -46.03 -70.54 -34.07
CA THR A 3 -44.61 -70.23 -34.01
C THR A 3 -44.38 -69.26 -32.81
N ILE A 4 -43.60 -69.63 -31.84
CA ILE A 4 -43.24 -68.86 -30.68
C ILE A 4 -41.96 -68.11 -31.03
N VAL A 5 -42.02 -66.77 -30.99
CA VAL A 5 -40.87 -65.92 -31.12
C VAL A 5 -40.43 -65.49 -29.67
N ILE A 6 -39.25 -65.91 -29.34
CA ILE A 6 -38.59 -65.53 -28.01
C ILE A 6 -37.86 -64.18 -28.20
N ALA A 7 -38.35 -63.16 -27.59
CA ALA A 7 -37.67 -61.86 -27.54
C ALA A 7 -36.71 -61.83 -26.37
N SER A 8 -35.39 -61.70 -26.64
CA SER A 8 -34.35 -61.49 -25.67
C SER A 8 -34.35 -60.03 -25.21
N VAL A 9 -34.58 -59.81 -23.93
CA VAL A 9 -34.49 -58.51 -23.33
C VAL A 9 -33.02 -58.32 -22.83
N LEU A 10 -32.28 -57.43 -23.52
CA LEU A 10 -30.99 -56.94 -23.03
C LEU A 10 -31.25 -55.88 -21.99
N ALA A 11 -30.86 -56.17 -20.74
CA ALA A 11 -30.84 -55.20 -19.67
C ALA A 11 -29.62 -54.28 -19.82
N LEU A 12 -29.86 -53.04 -20.16
CA LEU A 12 -28.84 -51.98 -20.21
C LEU A 12 -28.71 -51.35 -18.82
N SER A 13 -27.68 -51.74 -18.08
CA SER A 13 -27.35 -51.13 -16.77
C SER A 13 -26.73 -49.77 -16.99
N ALA A 14 -27.47 -48.71 -16.78
CA ALA A 14 -26.94 -47.35 -16.74
C ALA A 14 -26.25 -47.12 -15.37
N ALA A 15 -24.92 -47.06 -15.40
CA ALA A 15 -24.13 -46.60 -14.25
C ALA A 15 -24.25 -45.06 -14.18
N LEU A 16 -24.99 -44.55 -13.19
CA LEU A 16 -24.96 -43.15 -12.81
C LEU A 16 -23.61 -42.83 -12.15
N ALA A 17 -22.71 -42.18 -12.90
CA ALA A 17 -21.52 -41.56 -12.35
C ALA A 17 -21.94 -40.28 -11.63
N PHE A 18 -21.87 -40.30 -10.30
CA PHE A 18 -21.93 -39.08 -9.47
C PHE A 18 -20.70 -38.24 -9.77
N ALA A 19 -20.87 -37.17 -10.53
CA ALA A 19 -19.87 -36.11 -10.61
C ALA A 19 -19.79 -35.38 -9.27
N GLN A 20 -18.74 -35.65 -8.52
CA GLN A 20 -18.39 -34.86 -7.34
C GLN A 20 -17.94 -33.48 -7.79
N ASP A 21 -18.75 -32.48 -7.49
CA ASP A 21 -18.41 -31.05 -7.61
C ASP A 21 -17.16 -30.77 -6.77
N LYS A 22 -16.01 -30.78 -7.42
CA LYS A 22 -14.75 -30.34 -6.84
C LYS A 22 -14.80 -28.82 -6.78
N LYS A 23 -15.11 -28.27 -5.58
CA LYS A 23 -14.95 -26.87 -5.23
C LYS A 23 -13.61 -26.36 -5.75
N PRO A 24 -13.55 -25.31 -6.58
CA PRO A 24 -12.29 -24.82 -7.11
C PRO A 24 -11.44 -24.30 -5.95
N THR A 25 -10.31 -24.93 -5.72
CA THR A 25 -9.24 -24.42 -4.85
C THR A 25 -8.80 -23.07 -5.41
N PRO A 26 -8.71 -21.99 -4.60
CA PRO A 26 -8.18 -20.72 -5.10
C PRO A 26 -6.75 -20.94 -5.59
N ALA A 27 -6.50 -20.57 -6.83
CA ALA A 27 -5.18 -20.63 -7.43
C ALA A 27 -4.19 -19.80 -6.59
N PRO A 28 -2.95 -20.28 -6.35
CA PRO A 28 -1.94 -19.50 -5.70
C PRO A 28 -1.68 -18.25 -6.53
N ALA A 29 -1.57 -17.09 -5.84
CA ALA A 29 -1.20 -15.82 -6.45
C ALA A 29 0.06 -16.02 -7.31
N PRO A 30 0.16 -15.41 -8.51
CA PRO A 30 1.34 -15.55 -9.35
C PRO A 30 2.56 -15.08 -8.57
N ALA A 31 3.55 -15.97 -8.44
CA ALA A 31 4.83 -15.65 -7.86
C ALA A 31 5.46 -14.49 -8.66
N ALA A 32 5.67 -13.37 -7.99
CA ALA A 32 6.44 -12.27 -8.55
C ALA A 32 7.80 -12.79 -9.00
N ALA A 33 8.16 -12.53 -10.25
CA ALA A 33 9.47 -12.88 -10.79
C ALA A 33 10.57 -12.29 -9.91
N PRO A 34 11.73 -12.97 -9.75
CA PRO A 34 12.82 -12.47 -8.93
C PRO A 34 13.36 -11.17 -9.54
N ALA A 35 12.98 -10.06 -8.94
CA ALA A 35 13.55 -8.76 -9.28
C ALA A 35 15.01 -8.76 -8.80
N ALA A 36 15.94 -8.62 -9.75
CA ALA A 36 17.35 -8.41 -9.49
C ALA A 36 17.51 -7.30 -8.43
N LYS A 37 18.45 -7.51 -7.51
CA LYS A 37 18.85 -6.58 -6.44
C LYS A 37 19.34 -5.26 -7.06
N ALA A 38 18.41 -4.39 -7.46
CA ALA A 38 18.73 -3.05 -7.90
C ALA A 38 19.25 -2.25 -6.70
N PRO A 39 20.28 -1.39 -6.87
CA PRO A 39 20.75 -0.55 -5.79
C PRO A 39 19.58 0.27 -5.28
N ALA A 40 19.37 0.24 -3.96
CA ALA A 40 18.28 0.93 -3.31
C ALA A 40 18.34 2.42 -3.64
N ASN A 41 17.35 2.91 -4.40
CA ASN A 41 17.21 4.35 -4.64
C ASN A 41 16.92 5.04 -3.30
N PRO A 42 17.82 5.91 -2.80
CA PRO A 42 17.63 6.54 -1.49
C PRO A 42 16.29 7.27 -1.35
N ALA A 43 15.79 7.88 -2.43
CA ALA A 43 14.51 8.55 -2.44
C ALA A 43 13.33 7.56 -2.26
N ALA A 44 13.42 6.37 -2.86
CA ALA A 44 12.40 5.32 -2.69
C ALA A 44 12.39 4.75 -1.26
N VAL A 45 13.57 4.56 -0.66
CA VAL A 45 13.70 4.14 0.75
C VAL A 45 13.06 5.17 1.66
N GLN A 46 13.40 6.44 1.51
CA GLN A 46 12.87 7.53 2.34
C GLN A 46 11.35 7.69 2.20
N ALA A 47 10.83 7.62 0.96
CA ALA A 47 9.40 7.71 0.71
C ALA A 47 8.62 6.59 1.42
N GLN A 48 9.16 5.36 1.41
CA GLN A 48 8.54 4.22 2.09
C GLN A 48 8.74 4.27 3.61
N ARG A 49 9.85 4.86 4.09
CA ARG A 49 10.13 5.03 5.52
C ARG A 49 9.06 5.88 6.21
N ALA A 50 8.57 6.93 5.54
CA ALA A 50 7.54 7.82 6.06
C ALA A 50 6.20 7.11 6.39
N THR A 51 5.92 6.01 5.73
CA THR A 51 4.68 5.23 5.90
C THR A 51 4.94 3.80 6.39
N TYR A 52 6.17 3.53 6.85
CA TYR A 52 6.53 2.21 7.39
C TYR A 52 5.76 1.94 8.70
N PRO A 53 5.00 0.84 8.78
CA PRO A 53 4.02 0.68 9.85
C PRO A 53 4.57 0.05 11.12
N LEU A 54 5.73 -0.64 11.05
CA LEU A 54 6.25 -1.41 12.17
C LEU A 54 7.26 -0.58 12.99
N ASP A 55 7.13 -0.60 14.30
CA ASP A 55 8.07 -0.04 15.26
C ASP A 55 9.08 -1.07 15.78
N LYS A 56 8.91 -2.34 15.39
CA LYS A 56 9.74 -3.48 15.78
C LYS A 56 10.31 -4.20 14.57
N CYS A 57 11.47 -4.82 14.78
CA CYS A 57 12.11 -5.68 13.81
C CYS A 57 11.25 -6.94 13.55
N PRO A 58 10.84 -7.22 12.30
CA PRO A 58 9.99 -8.37 12.00
C PRO A 58 10.70 -9.72 12.16
N ILE A 59 12.01 -9.72 12.43
CA ILE A 59 12.81 -10.93 12.66
C ILE A 59 13.00 -11.23 14.14
N SER A 60 13.38 -10.20 14.93
CA SER A 60 13.75 -10.38 16.35
C SER A 60 12.68 -9.86 17.31
N GLY A 61 11.75 -9.01 16.85
CA GLY A 61 10.80 -8.32 17.71
C GLY A 61 11.39 -7.14 18.50
N GLU A 62 12.69 -6.84 18.33
CA GLU A 62 13.32 -5.69 18.98
C GLU A 62 12.85 -4.37 18.38
N LYS A 63 12.79 -3.32 19.21
CA LYS A 63 12.39 -2.00 18.77
C LYS A 63 13.36 -1.45 17.71
N LEU A 64 12.79 -0.86 16.64
CA LEU A 64 13.56 -0.15 15.61
C LEU A 64 13.93 1.25 16.13
N ASP A 65 15.23 1.49 16.23
CA ASP A 65 15.80 2.78 16.63
C ASP A 65 16.51 3.46 15.45
N GLU A 66 17.33 4.45 15.73
CA GLU A 66 18.11 5.19 14.73
C GLU A 66 19.16 4.32 14.03
N LYS A 67 19.55 3.19 14.61
CA LYS A 67 20.51 2.22 14.04
C LYS A 67 19.84 1.17 13.15
N ALA A 68 18.53 1.23 13.02
CA ALA A 68 17.79 0.28 12.19
C ALA A 68 18.28 0.30 10.73
N VAL A 69 18.46 -0.88 10.18
CA VAL A 69 18.95 -1.09 8.81
C VAL A 69 17.76 -1.12 7.85
N ASP A 70 17.79 -0.25 6.84
CA ASP A 70 16.78 -0.18 5.80
C ASP A 70 17.16 -1.12 4.64
N ASN A 71 16.30 -2.09 4.34
CA ASN A 71 16.51 -3.07 3.29
C ASN A 71 15.41 -2.95 2.22
N MET A 72 15.79 -2.85 0.95
CA MET A 72 14.83 -2.95 -0.16
C MET A 72 14.74 -4.40 -0.63
N VAL A 73 13.61 -5.03 -0.39
CA VAL A 73 13.32 -6.41 -0.77
C VAL A 73 12.18 -6.39 -1.78
N ASP A 74 12.44 -6.80 -3.01
CA ASP A 74 11.47 -6.76 -4.12
C ASP A 74 10.76 -5.40 -4.26
N GLY A 75 11.51 -4.30 -4.14
CA GLY A 75 10.96 -2.93 -4.24
C GLY A 75 10.21 -2.44 -3.00
N ARG A 76 10.17 -3.21 -1.92
CA ARG A 76 9.52 -2.86 -0.65
C ARG A 76 10.54 -2.66 0.46
N LEU A 77 10.33 -1.64 1.27
CA LEU A 77 11.15 -1.39 2.45
C LEU A 77 10.85 -2.42 3.55
N VAL A 78 11.90 -3.05 4.06
CA VAL A 78 11.88 -3.86 5.28
C VAL A 78 12.95 -3.31 6.22
N ARG A 79 12.56 -2.92 7.43
CA ARG A 79 13.49 -2.38 8.42
C ARG A 79 13.85 -3.47 9.44
N THR A 80 15.13 -3.62 9.72
CA THR A 80 15.64 -4.58 10.70
C THR A 80 16.50 -3.87 11.76
N CYS A 81 16.59 -4.42 12.96
CA CYS A 81 17.38 -3.81 14.04
C CYS A 81 18.90 -3.91 13.80
N CYS A 82 19.35 -4.89 13.00
CA CYS A 82 20.79 -5.13 12.75
C CYS A 82 21.03 -6.02 11.51
N ASP A 83 22.28 -6.10 11.06
CA ASP A 83 22.71 -6.90 9.90
C ASP A 83 22.45 -8.41 10.06
N LYS A 84 22.50 -8.94 11.29
CA LYS A 84 22.18 -10.36 11.55
C LYS A 84 20.72 -10.68 11.23
N CYS A 85 19.82 -9.73 11.45
CA CYS A 85 18.42 -9.86 11.06
C CYS A 85 18.24 -9.66 9.56
N THR A 86 18.99 -8.75 8.94
CA THR A 86 19.01 -8.57 7.47
C THR A 86 19.36 -9.88 6.74
N ALA A 87 20.33 -10.61 7.22
CA ALA A 87 20.74 -11.90 6.60
C ALA A 87 19.65 -13.00 6.63
N LYS A 88 18.60 -12.83 7.45
CA LYS A 88 17.50 -13.79 7.59
C LYS A 88 16.24 -13.41 6.79
N LEU A 89 16.26 -12.29 6.06
CA LEU A 89 15.08 -11.77 5.35
C LEU A 89 14.57 -12.71 4.27
N ASP A 90 15.48 -13.28 3.47
CA ASP A 90 15.11 -14.12 2.32
C ASP A 90 14.25 -15.33 2.71
N GLY A 91 14.58 -15.97 3.84
CA GLY A 91 13.83 -17.14 4.33
C GLY A 91 12.46 -16.83 4.93
N LYS A 92 12.15 -15.55 5.24
CA LYS A 92 10.93 -15.12 5.93
C LYS A 92 10.14 -14.05 5.17
N LYS A 93 10.50 -13.80 3.93
CA LYS A 93 9.95 -12.71 3.11
C LYS A 93 8.42 -12.66 3.10
N ALA A 94 7.76 -13.79 2.86
CA ALA A 94 6.30 -13.84 2.77
C ALA A 94 5.61 -13.49 4.11
N GLU A 95 6.15 -13.95 5.23
CA GLU A 95 5.63 -13.64 6.57
C GLU A 95 5.80 -12.16 6.89
N ILE A 96 6.99 -11.62 6.61
CA ILE A 96 7.33 -10.21 6.84
C ILE A 96 6.43 -9.30 6.00
N PHE A 97 6.22 -9.61 4.73
CA PHE A 97 5.35 -8.81 3.86
C PHE A 97 3.89 -8.84 4.35
N LYS A 98 3.41 -9.98 4.81
CA LYS A 98 2.07 -10.09 5.40
C LYS A 98 1.92 -9.23 6.66
N GLU A 99 2.94 -9.18 7.50
CA GLU A 99 2.95 -8.34 8.70
C GLU A 99 2.98 -6.85 8.35
N ILE A 100 3.84 -6.45 7.40
CA ILE A 100 3.89 -5.08 6.89
C ILE A 100 2.54 -4.69 6.28
N ASP A 101 1.93 -5.55 5.46
CA ASP A 101 0.63 -5.28 4.83
C ASP A 101 -0.47 -5.07 5.87
N ALA A 102 -0.53 -5.93 6.87
CA ALA A 102 -1.48 -5.79 7.96
C ALA A 102 -1.29 -4.46 8.73
N GLY A 103 -0.03 -4.11 9.01
CA GLY A 103 0.32 -2.85 9.66
C GLY A 103 -0.03 -1.61 8.82
N VAL A 104 0.27 -1.63 7.52
CA VAL A 104 -0.11 -0.55 6.59
C VAL A 104 -1.62 -0.38 6.52
N ILE A 105 -2.36 -1.47 6.35
CA ILE A 105 -3.83 -1.43 6.28
C ILE A 105 -4.40 -0.87 7.58
N ALA A 106 -3.94 -1.36 8.73
CA ALA A 106 -4.40 -0.88 10.03
C ALA A 106 -4.14 0.62 10.24
N ALA A 107 -2.95 1.09 9.86
CA ALA A 107 -2.55 2.49 10.04
C ALA A 107 -3.24 3.46 9.07
N GLN A 108 -3.52 3.03 7.82
CA GLN A 108 -3.91 3.96 6.76
C GLN A 108 -5.38 3.87 6.36
N LYS A 109 -6.09 2.79 6.68
CA LYS A 109 -7.46 2.55 6.21
C LYS A 109 -8.46 3.61 6.69
N ALA A 110 -8.35 4.03 7.95
CA ALA A 110 -9.27 5.03 8.53
C ALA A 110 -9.08 6.44 7.93
N ALA A 111 -7.87 6.76 7.46
CA ALA A 111 -7.52 8.05 6.87
C ALA A 111 -7.46 8.01 5.34
N TYR A 112 -7.93 6.94 4.71
CA TYR A 112 -7.88 6.79 3.25
C TYR A 112 -8.79 7.82 2.57
N PRO A 113 -8.27 8.65 1.62
CA PRO A 113 -8.98 9.84 1.18
C PRO A 113 -9.99 9.61 0.05
N LEU A 114 -9.99 8.43 -0.61
CA LEU A 114 -10.86 8.16 -1.74
C LEU A 114 -12.04 7.28 -1.34
N GLU A 115 -13.23 7.67 -1.74
CA GLU A 115 -14.45 6.87 -1.63
C GLU A 115 -14.67 5.97 -2.86
N THR A 116 -13.91 6.21 -3.94
CA THR A 116 -14.00 5.49 -5.20
C THR A 116 -12.70 4.78 -5.53
N CYS A 117 -12.80 3.74 -6.34
CA CYS A 117 -11.64 3.02 -6.87
C CYS A 117 -10.81 3.95 -7.77
N PRO A 118 -9.50 4.13 -7.53
CA PRO A 118 -8.70 5.06 -8.32
C PRO A 118 -8.46 4.59 -9.76
N VAL A 119 -8.75 3.31 -10.06
CA VAL A 119 -8.62 2.72 -11.40
C VAL A 119 -9.92 2.80 -12.18
N SER A 120 -11.03 2.30 -11.63
CA SER A 120 -12.32 2.24 -12.33
C SER A 120 -13.24 3.43 -12.07
N GLY A 121 -13.04 4.18 -10.96
CA GLY A 121 -13.95 5.23 -10.53
C GLY A 121 -15.19 4.73 -9.76
N GLU A 122 -15.40 3.42 -9.67
CA GLU A 122 -16.54 2.83 -8.96
C GLU A 122 -16.45 3.04 -7.45
N LYS A 123 -17.59 3.18 -6.79
CA LYS A 123 -17.65 3.38 -5.33
C LYS A 123 -17.09 2.17 -4.60
N LEU A 124 -16.20 2.41 -3.64
CA LEU A 124 -15.65 1.37 -2.78
C LEU A 124 -16.74 0.85 -1.83
N GLY A 125 -17.04 -0.46 -1.94
CA GLY A 125 -18.16 -1.06 -1.18
C GLY A 125 -19.55 -0.63 -1.66
N GLY A 126 -19.69 -0.19 -2.90
CA GLY A 126 -20.96 0.20 -3.50
C GLY A 126 -21.86 -1.01 -3.80
N ASP A 127 -21.28 -2.17 -4.08
CA ASP A 127 -22.00 -3.44 -4.21
C ASP A 127 -21.84 -4.26 -2.90
N PRO A 128 -22.93 -4.63 -2.23
CA PRO A 128 -22.88 -5.47 -1.02
C PRO A 128 -22.20 -6.83 -1.23
N LYS A 129 -22.12 -7.31 -2.47
CA LYS A 129 -21.47 -8.58 -2.82
C LYS A 129 -19.98 -8.44 -3.09
N MET A 130 -19.48 -7.20 -3.24
CA MET A 130 -18.08 -6.91 -3.54
C MET A 130 -17.47 -6.02 -2.46
N ALA A 131 -16.82 -6.64 -1.49
CA ALA A 131 -16.03 -5.90 -0.51
C ALA A 131 -14.81 -5.25 -1.21
N PRO A 132 -14.45 -4.01 -0.83
CA PRO A 132 -13.23 -3.38 -1.34
C PRO A 132 -12.00 -4.23 -1.04
N VAL A 133 -11.09 -4.30 -2.01
CA VAL A 133 -9.82 -5.01 -1.88
C VAL A 133 -8.75 -4.03 -1.43
N ASP A 134 -8.20 -4.26 -0.25
CA ASP A 134 -7.08 -3.51 0.27
C ASP A 134 -5.78 -4.10 -0.30
N PHE A 135 -4.96 -3.26 -0.95
CA PHE A 135 -3.70 -3.63 -1.58
C PHE A 135 -2.58 -2.71 -1.08
N VAL A 136 -1.41 -3.27 -0.82
CA VAL A 136 -0.27 -2.48 -0.34
C VAL A 136 0.79 -2.37 -1.43
N SER A 137 1.03 -1.15 -1.89
CA SER A 137 2.10 -0.81 -2.82
C SER A 137 3.26 -0.16 -2.07
N GLY A 138 4.40 -0.86 -1.99
CA GLY A 138 5.48 -0.46 -1.09
C GLY A 138 5.02 -0.48 0.37
N THR A 139 4.85 0.70 0.95
CA THR A 139 4.31 0.90 2.31
C THR A 139 3.04 1.79 2.29
N ARG A 140 2.35 1.86 1.17
CA ARG A 140 1.14 2.68 1.02
C ARG A 140 -0.07 1.82 0.66
N LEU A 141 -1.19 2.10 1.32
CA LEU A 141 -2.47 1.47 1.04
C LEU A 141 -3.09 2.04 -0.24
N VAL A 142 -3.53 1.15 -1.12
CA VAL A 142 -4.41 1.46 -2.26
C VAL A 142 -5.65 0.58 -2.16
N ARG A 143 -6.84 1.15 -2.29
CA ARG A 143 -8.10 0.41 -2.18
C ARG A 143 -8.77 0.31 -3.53
N PHE A 144 -9.13 -0.89 -3.93
CA PHE A 144 -9.80 -1.17 -5.21
C PHE A 144 -11.21 -1.72 -4.98
N CYS A 145 -12.09 -1.55 -5.96
CA CYS A 145 -13.43 -2.15 -5.93
C CYS A 145 -13.40 -3.67 -6.15
N CYS A 146 -12.43 -4.18 -6.91
CA CYS A 146 -12.28 -5.60 -7.24
C CYS A 146 -10.82 -5.99 -7.53
N LYS A 147 -10.55 -7.30 -7.66
CA LYS A 147 -9.20 -7.82 -7.95
C LYS A 147 -8.69 -7.48 -9.35
N ASP A 148 -9.57 -7.31 -10.33
CA ASP A 148 -9.17 -6.97 -11.70
C ASP A 148 -8.54 -5.58 -11.79
N CYS A 149 -8.92 -4.68 -10.87
CA CYS A 149 -8.30 -3.37 -10.77
C CYS A 149 -6.85 -3.42 -10.25
N ILE A 150 -6.47 -4.45 -9.49
CA ILE A 150 -5.08 -4.68 -9.09
C ILE A 150 -4.22 -4.96 -10.32
N ALA A 151 -4.65 -5.87 -11.20
CA ALA A 151 -3.91 -6.20 -12.41
C ALA A 151 -3.76 -4.99 -13.37
N LYS A 152 -4.74 -4.08 -13.39
CA LYS A 152 -4.64 -2.82 -14.14
C LYS A 152 -3.66 -1.85 -13.49
N PHE A 153 -3.70 -1.75 -12.16
CA PHE A 153 -2.77 -0.93 -11.37
C PHE A 153 -1.32 -1.39 -11.57
N GLU A 154 -1.05 -2.69 -11.53
CA GLU A 154 0.31 -3.24 -11.69
C GLU A 154 0.92 -2.93 -13.07
N LYS A 155 0.09 -2.72 -14.11
CA LYS A 155 0.56 -2.30 -15.45
C LYS A 155 0.95 -0.83 -15.49
N ASP A 156 0.25 0.04 -14.79
CA ASP A 156 0.54 1.47 -14.68
C ASP A 156 0.21 1.99 -13.27
N PRO A 157 1.13 1.79 -12.32
CA PRO A 157 0.95 2.31 -10.95
C PRO A 157 0.95 3.84 -10.89
N SER A 158 1.66 4.50 -11.80
CA SER A 158 1.93 5.93 -11.75
C SER A 158 0.65 6.78 -11.78
N ALA A 159 -0.24 6.52 -12.73
CA ALA A 159 -1.50 7.24 -12.87
C ALA A 159 -2.40 7.10 -11.62
N THR A 160 -2.45 5.90 -11.06
CA THR A 160 -3.23 5.61 -9.84
C THR A 160 -2.63 6.31 -8.63
N MET A 161 -1.31 6.26 -8.46
CA MET A 161 -0.61 6.91 -7.34
C MET A 161 -0.75 8.43 -7.42
N THR A 162 -0.69 9.02 -8.61
CA THR A 162 -0.93 10.47 -8.80
C THR A 162 -2.33 10.89 -8.34
N LYS A 163 -3.37 10.11 -8.66
CA LYS A 163 -4.74 10.38 -8.18
C LYS A 163 -4.84 10.27 -6.66
N LEU A 164 -4.21 9.26 -6.09
CA LEU A 164 -4.19 9.05 -4.64
C LEU A 164 -3.46 10.19 -3.93
N ASP A 165 -2.33 10.63 -4.47
CA ASP A 165 -1.56 11.76 -3.94
C ASP A 165 -2.38 13.05 -3.95
N ALA A 166 -3.04 13.35 -5.07
CA ALA A 166 -3.93 14.52 -5.18
C ALA A 166 -5.07 14.47 -4.15
N ALA A 167 -5.63 13.29 -3.91
CA ALA A 167 -6.69 13.11 -2.91
C ALA A 167 -6.18 13.34 -1.47
N TYR A 168 -4.99 12.82 -1.12
CA TYR A 168 -4.36 13.09 0.17
C TYR A 168 -4.05 14.58 0.37
N ILE A 169 -3.53 15.26 -0.67
CA ILE A 169 -3.26 16.69 -0.63
C ILE A 169 -4.56 17.47 -0.39
N THR A 170 -5.61 17.19 -1.15
CA THR A 170 -6.91 17.87 -1.04
C THR A 170 -7.51 17.70 0.35
N ALA A 171 -7.56 16.45 0.85
CA ALA A 171 -8.15 16.14 2.16
C ALA A 171 -7.40 16.80 3.33
N GLN A 172 -6.07 16.91 3.23
CA GLN A 172 -5.26 17.51 4.29
C GLN A 172 -5.14 19.03 4.18
N LYS A 173 -5.16 19.56 2.96
CA LYS A 173 -5.06 21.03 2.73
C LYS A 173 -6.19 21.79 3.40
N ALA A 174 -7.40 21.23 3.40
CA ALA A 174 -8.56 21.83 4.07
C ALA A 174 -8.39 21.97 5.61
N LYS A 175 -7.53 21.18 6.20
CA LYS A 175 -7.25 21.14 7.66
C LYS A 175 -5.84 21.63 8.00
N TYR A 176 -5.11 22.17 7.03
CA TYR A 176 -3.71 22.57 7.23
C TYR A 176 -3.64 23.92 7.95
N THR A 177 -3.07 23.94 9.14
CA THR A 177 -3.04 25.09 10.04
C THR A 177 -1.70 25.85 10.08
N VAL A 178 -0.63 25.24 9.52
CA VAL A 178 0.70 25.85 9.52
C VAL A 178 0.82 26.86 8.39
N ASP A 179 1.10 28.10 8.72
CA ASP A 179 1.20 29.24 7.80
C ASP A 179 2.64 29.62 7.43
N VAL A 180 3.64 28.84 7.91
CA VAL A 180 5.06 29.03 7.62
C VAL A 180 5.69 27.79 7.00
N CYS A 181 6.68 28.01 6.14
CA CYS A 181 7.45 26.93 5.53
C CYS A 181 8.31 26.20 6.61
N PRO A 182 8.18 24.87 6.77
CA PRO A 182 8.96 24.15 7.77
C PRO A 182 10.46 24.06 7.45
N VAL A 183 10.87 24.41 6.22
CA VAL A 183 12.28 24.43 5.80
C VAL A 183 12.91 25.77 6.19
N GLU A 184 12.39 26.87 5.66
CA GLU A 184 12.97 28.22 5.81
C GLU A 184 12.26 29.11 6.83
N GLY A 185 11.09 28.72 7.36
CA GLY A 185 10.31 29.55 8.28
C GLY A 185 9.60 30.74 7.61
N LYS A 186 9.69 30.90 6.29
CA LYS A 186 8.99 31.95 5.54
C LYS A 186 7.48 31.72 5.55
N LYS A 187 6.70 32.81 5.58
CA LYS A 187 5.24 32.74 5.47
C LYS A 187 4.83 32.07 4.15
N LEU A 188 3.85 31.17 4.22
CA LEU A 188 3.26 30.54 3.04
C LEU A 188 2.22 31.49 2.41
N ASP A 189 2.34 31.69 1.11
CA ASP A 189 1.43 32.49 0.29
C ASP A 189 0.73 31.60 -0.76
N ASP A 190 0.08 32.24 -1.75
CA ASP A 190 -0.64 31.56 -2.83
C ASP A 190 0.29 30.74 -3.74
N LYS A 191 1.62 31.05 -3.73
CA LYS A 191 2.66 30.34 -4.50
C LYS A 191 3.24 29.15 -3.76
N ALA A 192 2.76 28.88 -2.54
CA ALA A 192 3.22 27.76 -1.76
C ALA A 192 3.06 26.42 -2.49
N VAL A 193 4.10 25.62 -2.48
CA VAL A 193 4.18 24.32 -3.13
C VAL A 193 3.69 23.25 -2.18
N ASP A 194 2.70 22.47 -2.62
CA ASP A 194 2.20 21.32 -1.89
C ASP A 194 3.07 20.09 -2.24
N ALA A 195 3.65 19.45 -1.25
CA ALA A 195 4.43 18.23 -1.38
C ALA A 195 3.82 17.14 -0.52
N LEU A 196 3.75 15.91 -1.01
CA LEU A 196 3.36 14.76 -0.23
C LEU A 196 4.60 13.93 0.10
N TYR A 197 4.80 13.67 1.39
CA TYR A 197 5.84 12.77 1.86
C TYR A 197 5.18 11.57 2.56
N GLY A 198 5.29 10.40 1.92
CA GLY A 198 4.42 9.28 2.26
C GLY A 198 2.96 9.65 2.02
N ASN A 199 2.17 9.69 3.09
CA ASN A 199 0.76 10.11 3.05
C ASN A 199 0.54 11.47 3.76
N LYS A 200 1.62 12.21 4.09
CA LYS A 200 1.53 13.46 4.84
C LYS A 200 1.79 14.67 3.95
N LEU A 201 0.87 15.64 3.96
CA LEU A 201 1.04 16.91 3.29
C LEU A 201 2.07 17.78 4.02
N VAL A 202 3.02 18.29 3.25
CA VAL A 202 3.98 19.32 3.66
C VAL A 202 3.87 20.49 2.69
N ARG A 203 3.51 21.65 3.18
CA ARG A 203 3.48 22.87 2.36
C ARG A 203 4.77 23.64 2.56
N VAL A 204 5.41 23.99 1.45
CA VAL A 204 6.68 24.72 1.44
C VAL A 204 6.59 25.97 0.57
N CYS A 205 7.44 26.97 0.80
CA CYS A 205 7.33 28.25 0.09
C CYS A 205 7.80 28.20 -1.37
N CYS A 206 8.65 27.22 -1.76
CA CYS A 206 9.22 27.15 -3.11
C CYS A 206 9.66 25.71 -3.47
N ASN A 207 10.06 25.49 -4.72
CA ASN A 207 10.54 24.19 -5.19
C ASN A 207 11.90 23.79 -4.59
N ASP A 208 12.75 24.75 -4.22
CA ASP A 208 14.02 24.43 -3.55
C ASP A 208 13.77 23.84 -2.16
N CYS A 209 12.79 24.36 -1.44
CA CYS A 209 12.37 23.77 -0.17
C CYS A 209 11.71 22.39 -0.35
N LYS A 210 11.03 22.14 -1.47
CA LYS A 210 10.55 20.81 -1.82
C LYS A 210 11.70 19.84 -2.10
N ALA A 211 12.75 20.31 -2.77
CA ALA A 211 13.96 19.51 -2.98
C ALA A 211 14.68 19.20 -1.67
N GLU A 212 14.73 20.17 -0.73
CA GLU A 212 15.30 19.96 0.60
C GLU A 212 14.48 18.97 1.45
N LEU A 213 13.15 19.02 1.37
CA LEU A 213 12.27 18.00 1.97
C LEU A 213 12.62 16.59 1.46
N ALA A 214 12.93 16.43 0.18
CA ALA A 214 13.31 15.14 -0.39
C ALA A 214 14.69 14.65 0.10
N LYS A 215 15.61 15.55 0.47
CA LYS A 215 16.93 15.19 1.00
C LYS A 215 16.89 14.86 2.48
N SER A 216 16.13 15.64 3.27
CA SER A 216 16.12 15.57 4.74
C SER A 216 14.69 15.54 5.30
N PRO A 217 13.87 14.55 4.89
CA PRO A 217 12.45 14.53 5.24
C PRO A 217 12.19 14.43 6.75
N ASP A 218 12.97 13.65 7.48
CA ASP A 218 12.78 13.45 8.92
C ASP A 218 12.93 14.77 9.68
N VAL A 219 13.92 15.59 9.29
CA VAL A 219 14.16 16.92 9.89
C VAL A 219 12.98 17.87 9.61
N VAL A 220 12.51 17.89 8.37
CA VAL A 220 11.40 18.76 7.95
C VAL A 220 10.09 18.33 8.60
N LEU A 221 9.82 17.01 8.66
CA LEU A 221 8.62 16.48 9.31
C LEU A 221 8.59 16.73 10.81
N LYS A 222 9.76 16.66 11.49
CA LYS A 222 9.87 17.03 12.89
C LYS A 222 9.54 18.51 13.11
N LYS A 223 10.16 19.40 12.32
CA LYS A 223 9.84 20.84 12.36
C LYS A 223 8.36 21.11 12.09
N LEU A 224 7.77 20.41 11.12
CA LEU A 224 6.33 20.52 10.83
C LEU A 224 5.47 20.10 12.02
N ALA A 225 5.83 19.00 12.70
CA ALA A 225 5.13 18.54 13.88
C ALA A 225 5.23 19.56 15.03
N ASP A 226 6.42 20.15 15.24
CA ASP A 226 6.63 21.20 16.24
C ASP A 226 5.81 22.46 15.95
N LEU A 227 5.67 22.83 14.65
CA LEU A 227 4.83 23.95 14.21
C LEU A 227 3.34 23.66 14.41
N GLN A 228 2.89 22.42 14.16
CA GLN A 228 1.50 22.00 14.37
C GLN A 228 1.11 21.93 15.85
N ALA A 229 2.07 21.64 16.73
CA ALA A 229 1.86 21.60 18.18
C ALA A 229 1.74 23.00 18.83
N LYS A 230 2.23 24.06 18.15
CA LYS A 230 2.07 25.45 18.64
C LYS A 230 0.64 25.91 18.45
N PRO A 231 0.00 26.50 19.45
CA PRO A 231 -1.31 27.11 19.28
C PRO A 231 -1.24 28.19 18.18
N PRO A 232 -2.28 28.35 17.37
CA PRO A 232 -2.29 29.37 16.33
C PRO A 232 -2.05 30.75 16.97
N THR A 233 -1.04 31.44 16.46
CA THR A 233 -0.79 32.82 16.87
C THR A 233 -2.02 33.63 16.50
N LYS A 234 -2.71 34.20 17.51
CA LYS A 234 -3.85 35.10 17.28
C LYS A 234 -3.41 36.18 16.30
N LYS A 235 -4.10 36.27 15.16
CA LYS A 235 -3.97 37.43 14.29
C LYS A 235 -4.39 38.68 15.09
N SER A 236 -3.43 39.56 15.33
CA SER A 236 -3.73 40.96 15.71
C SER A 236 -4.27 41.69 14.50
#